data_7ac3556556477a0d2bd3ac7e98d67d71
#
_entry.id   7ac3556556477a0d2bd3ac7e98d67d71
#
_cell.length_a   1.000
_cell.length_b   1.000
_cell.length_c   1.000
_cell.angle_alpha   90.00
_cell.angle_beta   90.00
_cell.angle_gamma   90.00
#
_symmetry.space_group_name_H-M   'P 1'
#
loop_
_entity.id
_entity.type
_entity.pdbx_description
1 polymer ?
#
loop_
_entity_poly.entity_id
_entity_poly.type
_entity_poly.pdbx_seq_one_letter_code
_entity_poly.pdbx_strand_id
1 'polypeptide(L)'
;MEIVSKSYLSIYGVISTYILNEALTRCNANVSFHIPDRIKEGYGINESIIRKAAEDNVDIIITCDNGISAIDQIRLAKELGLKVIVTDHHDIPFIEKEDGSREYIIPKGDCVVNPKRKDCNYPFKSLCGAGVAFKFIEELYREFNIPESEAIELLQYVAIAVVCDVVDLVDENRIMLKKGLELINNTNNIGLRALFKATGLEGKTINVYSLGFVIGPSINASGRLEQAIWALKLLMEENKELAEELADKLHELNKDRQELTKEGLEKAIEIIESNNMDKDKVLVVYLEDVHESIAGIIAGRIRERYNLPAIVLQRHMMELRDQGVP
;
A
#
# COMPACT_ATOMS: atom_id res chain seq x y z
N MET A 1 22.27 -14.18 -3.45
CA MET A 1 21.95 -12.78 -3.72
C MET A 1 20.87 -12.39 -2.75
N GLU A 2 21.12 -11.40 -1.92
CA GLU A 2 20.15 -10.92 -0.92
C GLU A 2 19.39 -9.73 -1.49
N ILE A 3 18.06 -9.82 -1.46
CA ILE A 3 17.16 -8.82 -2.03
C ILE A 3 16.24 -8.32 -0.94
N VAL A 4 16.23 -7.01 -0.69
CA VAL A 4 15.24 -6.38 0.17
C VAL A 4 14.12 -5.81 -0.70
N SER A 5 12.91 -6.36 -0.56
CA SER A 5 11.71 -5.79 -1.15
C SER A 5 11.13 -4.76 -0.19
N LYS A 6 10.83 -3.56 -0.68
CA LYS A 6 10.25 -2.47 0.11
C LYS A 6 8.98 -1.93 -0.49
N SER A 7 7.95 -1.83 0.33
CA SER A 7 6.64 -1.37 -0.08
C SER A 7 6.13 -0.16 0.69
N TYR A 8 5.08 0.44 0.16
CA TYR A 8 4.29 1.50 0.77
C TYR A 8 3.37 0.97 1.89
N LEU A 9 2.96 1.84 2.82
CA LEU A 9 2.12 1.53 3.98
C LEU A 9 0.62 1.52 3.62
N SER A 10 0.26 0.76 2.60
CA SER A 10 -1.13 0.54 2.18
C SER A 10 -1.33 -0.93 1.88
N ILE A 11 -2.59 -1.35 1.72
CA ILE A 11 -2.91 -2.71 1.26
C ILE A 11 -2.16 -3.04 -0.04
N TYR A 12 -1.96 -2.05 -0.90
CA TYR A 12 -1.29 -2.22 -2.20
C TYR A 12 0.18 -2.55 -2.01
N GLY A 13 0.86 -1.86 -1.08
CA GLY A 13 2.22 -2.17 -0.70
C GLY A 13 2.37 -3.53 -0.04
N VAL A 14 1.44 -3.93 0.83
CA VAL A 14 1.41 -5.28 1.43
C VAL A 14 1.28 -6.34 0.35
N ILE A 15 0.34 -6.18 -0.57
CA ILE A 15 0.10 -7.14 -1.66
C ILE A 15 1.29 -7.17 -2.62
N SER A 16 1.81 -6.01 -3.03
CA SER A 16 2.99 -5.94 -3.92
C SER A 16 4.21 -6.61 -3.29
N THR A 17 4.43 -6.40 -1.97
CA THR A 17 5.51 -7.06 -1.23
C THR A 17 5.31 -8.56 -1.20
N TYR A 18 4.09 -9.02 -0.91
CA TYR A 18 3.77 -10.44 -0.86
C TYR A 18 4.08 -11.14 -2.19
N ILE A 19 3.54 -10.64 -3.31
CA ILE A 19 3.74 -11.28 -4.62
C ILE A 19 5.21 -11.22 -5.08
N LEU A 20 5.94 -10.15 -4.76
CA LEU A 20 7.38 -10.05 -5.04
C LEU A 20 8.18 -11.03 -4.17
N ASN A 21 7.85 -11.15 -2.88
CA ASN A 21 8.50 -12.11 -1.99
C ASN A 21 8.33 -13.54 -2.50
N GLU A 22 7.10 -13.93 -2.83
CA GLU A 22 6.79 -15.25 -3.39
C GLU A 22 7.58 -15.50 -4.68
N ALA A 23 7.53 -14.56 -5.61
CA ALA A 23 8.18 -14.71 -6.90
C ALA A 23 9.70 -14.77 -6.82
N LEU A 24 10.32 -13.92 -6.01
CA LEU A 24 11.77 -13.88 -5.84
C LEU A 24 12.27 -15.12 -5.10
N THR A 25 11.54 -15.57 -4.08
CA THR A 25 11.83 -16.83 -3.36
C THR A 25 11.74 -18.02 -4.33
N ARG A 26 10.72 -18.03 -5.20
CA ARG A 26 10.59 -19.05 -6.27
C ARG A 26 11.77 -19.04 -7.26
N CYS A 27 12.41 -17.88 -7.44
CA CYS A 27 13.65 -17.73 -8.22
C CYS A 27 14.92 -18.03 -7.41
N ASN A 28 14.83 -18.65 -6.23
CA ASN A 28 15.92 -18.96 -5.30
C ASN A 28 16.72 -17.72 -4.83
N ALA A 29 16.10 -16.57 -4.77
CA ALA A 29 16.68 -15.40 -4.10
C ALA A 29 16.52 -15.51 -2.58
N ASN A 30 17.50 -15.00 -1.82
CA ASN A 30 17.33 -14.76 -0.39
C ASN A 30 16.61 -13.41 -0.23
N VAL A 31 15.37 -13.43 0.24
CA VAL A 31 14.50 -12.26 0.27
C VAL A 31 14.23 -11.84 1.71
N SER A 32 14.48 -10.59 1.99
CA SER A 32 13.94 -9.92 3.17
C SER A 32 13.02 -8.77 2.74
N PHE A 33 12.11 -8.37 3.60
CA PHE A 33 11.17 -7.29 3.30
C PHE A 33 11.11 -6.30 4.46
N HIS A 34 10.75 -5.07 4.13
CA HIS A 34 10.46 -4.05 5.11
C HIS A 34 9.23 -3.24 4.70
N ILE A 35 8.29 -3.12 5.61
CA ILE A 35 7.13 -2.24 5.47
C ILE A 35 7.32 -1.11 6.48
N PRO A 36 7.50 0.16 6.05
CA PRO A 36 7.76 1.27 6.97
C PRO A 36 6.60 1.46 7.97
N ASP A 37 6.92 1.86 9.19
CA ASP A 37 5.93 2.33 10.16
C ASP A 37 5.54 3.77 9.79
N ARG A 38 4.23 3.99 9.55
CA ARG A 38 3.70 5.27 9.08
C ARG A 38 4.03 6.43 10.00
N ILE A 39 3.96 6.19 11.32
CA ILE A 39 4.12 7.24 12.35
C ILE A 39 5.61 7.52 12.60
N LYS A 40 6.43 6.45 12.68
CA LYS A 40 7.84 6.56 13.06
C LYS A 40 8.76 6.84 11.88
N GLU A 41 8.47 6.27 10.72
CA GLU A 41 9.36 6.24 9.55
C GLU A 41 8.83 7.07 8.38
N GLY A 42 7.56 7.48 8.42
CA GLY A 42 6.91 8.22 7.33
C GLY A 42 6.59 7.33 6.12
N TYR A 43 6.37 7.98 4.98
CA TYR A 43 6.01 7.31 3.75
C TYR A 43 7.23 6.99 2.87
N GLY A 44 7.24 5.80 2.28
CA GLY A 44 8.23 5.38 1.29
C GLY A 44 9.57 4.94 1.88
N ILE A 45 10.57 4.88 1.00
CA ILE A 45 11.94 4.52 1.40
C ILE A 45 12.63 5.70 2.08
N ASN A 46 13.25 5.47 3.23
CA ASN A 46 13.99 6.49 3.98
C ASN A 46 15.49 6.13 4.10
N GLU A 47 16.27 7.10 4.56
CA GLU A 47 17.73 6.98 4.66
C GLU A 47 18.18 5.89 5.63
N SER A 48 17.52 5.74 6.80
CA SER A 48 17.90 4.76 7.82
C SER A 48 17.80 3.33 7.30
N ILE A 49 16.78 3.07 6.51
CA ILE A 49 16.53 1.77 5.89
C ILE A 49 17.61 1.44 4.84
N ILE A 50 18.03 2.45 4.04
CA ILE A 50 19.07 2.28 3.02
C ILE A 50 20.41 1.98 3.67
N ARG A 51 20.76 2.73 4.73
CA ARG A 51 22.00 2.50 5.47
C ARG A 51 22.04 1.12 6.11
N LYS A 52 20.92 0.70 6.71
CA LYS A 52 20.79 -0.64 7.25
C LYS A 52 20.95 -1.72 6.18
N ALA A 53 20.32 -1.56 5.01
CA ALA A 53 20.48 -2.50 3.91
C ALA A 53 21.96 -2.62 3.45
N ALA A 54 22.68 -1.49 3.43
CA ALA A 54 24.10 -1.51 3.11
C ALA A 54 24.96 -2.20 4.20
N GLU A 55 24.66 -1.95 5.49
CA GLU A 55 25.30 -2.63 6.63
C GLU A 55 25.04 -4.14 6.63
N ASP A 56 23.83 -4.55 6.27
CA ASP A 56 23.41 -5.96 6.17
C ASP A 56 23.94 -6.63 4.88
N ASN A 57 24.74 -5.95 4.06
CA ASN A 57 25.30 -6.43 2.78
C ASN A 57 24.24 -6.90 1.78
N VAL A 58 23.13 -6.17 1.69
CA VAL A 58 22.09 -6.43 0.70
C VAL A 58 22.60 -6.13 -0.71
N ASP A 59 22.37 -7.01 -1.66
CA ASP A 59 22.79 -6.83 -3.06
C ASP A 59 21.86 -5.88 -3.83
N ILE A 60 20.55 -6.04 -3.63
CA ILE A 60 19.53 -5.33 -4.43
C ILE A 60 18.38 -4.86 -3.51
N ILE A 61 18.01 -3.60 -3.66
CA ILE A 61 16.75 -3.06 -3.13
C ILE A 61 15.73 -3.03 -4.27
N ILE A 62 14.54 -3.60 -4.04
CA ILE A 62 13.39 -3.46 -4.93
C ILE A 62 12.32 -2.66 -4.21
N THR A 63 11.94 -1.50 -4.74
CA THR A 63 10.77 -0.78 -4.23
C THR A 63 9.53 -1.23 -4.98
N CYS A 64 8.40 -1.33 -4.30
CA CYS A 64 7.12 -1.64 -4.93
C CYS A 64 6.03 -0.70 -4.43
N ASP A 65 5.21 -0.22 -5.36
CA ASP A 65 4.17 0.77 -5.09
C ASP A 65 4.71 2.09 -4.50
N ASN A 66 5.99 2.35 -4.70
CA ASN A 66 6.69 3.59 -4.31
C ASN A 66 8.06 3.68 -4.98
N GLY A 67 8.74 4.80 -4.74
CA GLY A 67 10.15 4.99 -5.14
C GLY A 67 10.31 5.99 -6.28
N ILE A 68 9.28 6.26 -7.09
CA ILE A 68 9.44 7.20 -8.20
C ILE A 68 9.77 8.63 -7.73
N SER A 69 9.33 9.02 -6.55
CA SER A 69 9.62 10.32 -5.94
C SER A 69 10.81 10.29 -4.97
N ALA A 70 11.41 9.13 -4.72
CA ALA A 70 12.51 8.95 -3.77
C ALA A 70 13.89 9.26 -4.38
N ILE A 71 14.03 10.44 -4.99
CA ILE A 71 15.22 10.82 -5.78
C ILE A 71 16.50 10.78 -4.95
N ASP A 72 16.49 11.42 -3.78
CA ASP A 72 17.67 11.53 -2.91
C ASP A 72 17.98 10.20 -2.23
N GLN A 73 16.95 9.46 -1.83
CA GLN A 73 17.10 8.15 -1.19
C GLN A 73 17.74 7.13 -2.15
N ILE A 74 17.28 7.12 -3.40
CA ILE A 74 17.85 6.21 -4.41
C ILE A 74 19.28 6.63 -4.76
N ARG A 75 19.58 7.93 -4.81
CA ARG A 75 20.94 8.43 -4.98
C ARG A 75 21.85 7.93 -3.85
N LEU A 76 21.42 8.05 -2.60
CA LEU A 76 22.15 7.55 -1.44
C LEU A 76 22.41 6.03 -1.53
N ALA A 77 21.39 5.25 -1.93
CA ALA A 77 21.55 3.82 -2.11
C ALA A 77 22.65 3.49 -3.14
N LYS A 78 22.68 4.23 -4.26
CA LYS A 78 23.69 4.10 -5.30
C LYS A 78 25.09 4.50 -4.81
N GLU A 79 25.21 5.57 -4.02
CA GLU A 79 26.46 6.01 -3.39
C GLU A 79 27.01 4.96 -2.41
N LEU A 80 26.14 4.21 -1.75
CA LEU A 80 26.50 3.09 -0.86
C LEU A 80 26.75 1.76 -1.61
N GLY A 81 26.70 1.76 -2.94
CA GLY A 81 27.01 0.59 -3.77
C GLY A 81 25.85 -0.39 -3.97
N LEU A 82 24.66 -0.09 -3.45
CA LEU A 82 23.48 -0.94 -3.62
C LEU A 82 22.93 -0.85 -5.05
N LYS A 83 22.40 -1.95 -5.56
CA LYS A 83 21.56 -1.94 -6.77
C LYS A 83 20.12 -1.60 -6.38
N VAL A 84 19.45 -0.80 -7.22
CA VAL A 84 18.08 -0.37 -6.93
C VAL A 84 17.20 -0.58 -8.15
N ILE A 85 16.12 -1.34 -7.95
CA ILE A 85 15.03 -1.50 -8.91
C ILE A 85 13.79 -0.80 -8.34
N VAL A 86 13.20 0.12 -9.10
CA VAL A 86 11.96 0.80 -8.72
C VAL A 86 10.82 0.20 -9.52
N THR A 87 9.78 -0.32 -8.84
CA THR A 87 8.50 -0.66 -9.47
C THR A 87 7.40 0.21 -8.84
N ASP A 88 6.84 1.11 -9.64
CA ASP A 88 5.90 2.12 -9.17
C ASP A 88 4.88 2.48 -10.25
N HIS A 89 3.75 3.05 -9.86
CA HIS A 89 2.68 3.50 -10.74
C HIS A 89 2.26 4.96 -10.49
N HIS A 90 2.83 5.60 -9.48
CA HIS A 90 2.56 7.00 -9.15
C HIS A 90 3.02 7.94 -10.26
N ASP A 91 2.49 9.16 -10.24
CA ASP A 91 2.86 10.18 -11.21
C ASP A 91 4.32 10.57 -11.07
N ILE A 92 4.95 10.83 -12.22
CA ILE A 92 6.36 11.22 -12.25
C ILE A 92 6.49 12.64 -11.70
N PRO A 93 7.33 12.87 -10.68
CA PRO A 93 7.58 14.21 -10.17
C PRO A 93 8.18 15.12 -11.24
N PHE A 94 7.89 16.40 -11.18
CA PHE A 94 8.39 17.37 -12.13
C PHE A 94 8.72 18.72 -11.47
N ILE A 95 9.61 19.48 -12.11
CA ILE A 95 9.87 20.88 -11.80
C ILE A 95 9.23 21.71 -12.91
N GLU A 96 8.45 22.71 -12.54
CA GLU A 96 7.91 23.69 -13.48
C GLU A 96 8.97 24.76 -13.78
N LYS A 97 9.28 24.94 -15.06
CA LYS A 97 10.26 25.95 -15.52
C LYS A 97 9.58 27.31 -15.68
N GLU A 98 10.40 28.37 -15.77
CA GLU A 98 9.92 29.76 -15.96
C GLU A 98 9.08 29.94 -17.24
N ASP A 99 9.30 29.12 -18.25
CA ASP A 99 8.53 29.10 -19.50
C ASP A 99 7.21 28.31 -19.43
N GLY A 100 6.87 27.79 -18.23
CA GLY A 100 5.69 26.95 -18.00
C GLY A 100 5.85 25.49 -18.45
N SER A 101 7.00 25.10 -18.98
CA SER A 101 7.28 23.71 -19.32
C SER A 101 7.61 22.89 -18.07
N ARG A 102 7.37 21.57 -18.14
CA ARG A 102 7.64 20.64 -17.03
C ARG A 102 8.84 19.75 -17.35
N GLU A 103 9.82 19.76 -16.46
CA GLU A 103 10.94 18.83 -16.47
C GLU A 103 10.65 17.68 -15.50
N TYR A 104 10.43 16.48 -16.06
CA TYR A 104 10.14 15.28 -15.26
C TYR A 104 11.42 14.68 -14.70
N ILE A 105 11.38 14.36 -13.41
CA ILE A 105 12.53 13.86 -12.66
C ILE A 105 12.32 12.37 -12.39
N ILE A 106 13.27 11.56 -12.84
CA ILE A 106 13.26 10.10 -12.63
C ILE A 106 14.45 9.75 -11.73
N PRO A 107 14.25 8.95 -10.68
CA PRO A 107 15.34 8.52 -9.82
C PRO A 107 16.36 7.69 -10.60
N LYS A 108 17.65 7.86 -10.29
CA LYS A 108 18.76 7.16 -10.97
C LYS A 108 19.01 5.76 -10.39
N GLY A 109 17.95 4.94 -10.32
CA GLY A 109 18.08 3.50 -10.02
C GLY A 109 18.70 2.72 -11.17
N ASP A 110 19.09 1.48 -10.93
CA ASP A 110 19.58 0.58 -12.00
C ASP A 110 18.46 0.25 -12.99
N CYS A 111 17.22 0.17 -12.49
CA CYS A 111 16.02 0.01 -13.31
C CYS A 111 14.87 0.79 -12.68
N VAL A 112 14.04 1.45 -13.50
CA VAL A 112 12.82 2.13 -13.05
C VAL A 112 11.67 1.70 -13.93
N VAL A 113 10.80 0.86 -13.37
CA VAL A 113 9.59 0.34 -14.02
C VAL A 113 8.41 1.18 -13.55
N ASN A 114 7.94 2.07 -14.42
CA ASN A 114 6.73 2.84 -14.20
C ASN A 114 6.07 3.14 -15.56
N PRO A 115 4.83 2.68 -15.79
CA PRO A 115 4.16 2.82 -17.07
C PRO A 115 3.89 4.29 -17.46
N LYS A 116 3.85 5.23 -16.49
CA LYS A 116 3.59 6.65 -16.73
C LYS A 116 4.81 7.44 -17.18
N ARG A 117 6.00 6.84 -17.23
CA ARG A 117 7.17 7.49 -17.80
C ARG A 117 6.93 7.87 -19.27
N LYS A 118 7.40 9.03 -19.68
CA LYS A 118 7.23 9.52 -21.06
C LYS A 118 7.94 8.67 -22.10
N ASP A 119 9.07 8.05 -21.72
CA ASP A 119 9.88 7.16 -22.56
C ASP A 119 9.42 5.69 -22.49
N CYS A 120 8.36 5.39 -21.72
CA CYS A 120 7.79 4.06 -21.63
C CYS A 120 6.75 3.84 -22.74
N ASN A 121 6.95 2.82 -23.56
CA ASN A 121 6.03 2.44 -24.63
C ASN A 121 4.95 1.44 -24.19
N TYR A 122 4.87 1.09 -22.91
CA TYR A 122 3.84 0.20 -22.41
C TYR A 122 2.45 0.83 -22.66
N PRO A 123 1.51 0.10 -23.32
CA PRO A 123 0.28 0.72 -23.83
C PRO A 123 -0.68 1.14 -22.72
N PHE A 124 -0.76 0.37 -21.62
CA PHE A 124 -1.69 0.65 -20.53
C PHE A 124 -0.99 1.38 -19.36
N LYS A 125 -1.41 2.63 -19.10
CA LYS A 125 -0.74 3.52 -18.13
C LYS A 125 -1.36 3.49 -16.73
N SER A 126 -2.54 2.88 -16.56
CA SER A 126 -3.34 2.93 -15.34
C SER A 126 -3.24 1.66 -14.48
N LEU A 127 -2.13 0.93 -14.57
CA LEU A 127 -1.85 -0.18 -13.65
C LEU A 127 -1.74 0.34 -12.21
N CYS A 128 -2.23 -0.44 -11.24
CA CYS A 128 -1.90 -0.24 -9.83
C CYS A 128 -0.48 -0.76 -9.51
N GLY A 129 0.07 -0.40 -8.34
CA GLY A 129 1.41 -0.83 -7.93
C GLY A 129 1.61 -2.35 -7.97
N ALA A 130 0.65 -3.13 -7.48
CA ALA A 130 0.68 -4.59 -7.57
C ALA A 130 0.58 -5.10 -9.01
N GLY A 131 -0.13 -4.39 -9.90
CA GLY A 131 -0.18 -4.70 -11.33
C GLY A 131 1.18 -4.50 -11.99
N VAL A 132 1.91 -3.44 -11.65
CA VAL A 132 3.30 -3.21 -12.13
C VAL A 132 4.23 -4.30 -11.61
N ALA A 133 4.15 -4.64 -10.32
CA ALA A 133 4.94 -5.72 -9.73
C ALA A 133 4.63 -7.07 -10.41
N PHE A 134 3.37 -7.35 -10.69
CA PHE A 134 2.95 -8.56 -11.41
C PHE A 134 3.55 -8.63 -12.81
N LYS A 135 3.55 -7.53 -13.58
CA LYS A 135 4.19 -7.48 -14.91
C LYS A 135 5.69 -7.70 -14.83
N PHE A 136 6.35 -7.18 -13.81
CA PHE A 136 7.75 -7.47 -13.55
C PHE A 136 7.96 -8.96 -13.24
N ILE A 137 7.08 -9.59 -12.48
CA ILE A 137 7.15 -11.02 -12.15
C ILE A 137 6.92 -11.89 -13.40
N GLU A 138 5.99 -11.55 -14.29
CA GLU A 138 5.77 -12.27 -15.53
C GLU A 138 7.07 -12.37 -16.37
N GLU A 139 7.78 -11.24 -16.52
CA GLU A 139 9.07 -11.24 -17.23
C GLU A 139 10.17 -11.99 -16.47
N LEU A 140 10.24 -11.81 -15.14
CA LEU A 140 11.19 -12.52 -14.30
C LEU A 140 11.02 -14.04 -14.44
N TYR A 141 9.80 -14.55 -14.39
CA TYR A 141 9.52 -15.97 -14.52
C TYR A 141 9.87 -16.50 -15.92
N ARG A 142 9.64 -15.68 -16.97
CA ARG A 142 10.06 -16.04 -18.32
C ARG A 142 11.55 -16.20 -18.43
N GLU A 143 12.35 -15.28 -17.86
CA GLU A 143 13.82 -15.34 -17.86
C GLU A 143 14.36 -16.53 -17.04
N PHE A 144 13.67 -16.92 -15.98
CA PHE A 144 14.03 -18.06 -15.14
C PHE A 144 13.44 -19.40 -15.64
N ASN A 145 12.74 -19.41 -16.77
CA ASN A 145 12.02 -20.57 -17.31
C ASN A 145 11.02 -21.20 -16.32
N ILE A 146 10.38 -20.38 -15.50
CA ILE A 146 9.28 -20.76 -14.61
C ILE A 146 7.98 -20.71 -15.40
N PRO A 147 7.09 -21.70 -15.26
CA PRO A 147 5.81 -21.72 -16.00
C PRO A 147 4.98 -20.47 -15.74
N GLU A 148 4.40 -19.88 -16.80
CA GLU A 148 3.52 -18.71 -16.72
C GLU A 148 2.30 -18.96 -15.80
N SER A 149 1.83 -20.20 -15.71
CA SER A 149 0.74 -20.58 -14.81
C SER A 149 1.02 -20.25 -13.35
N GLU A 150 2.28 -20.30 -12.91
CA GLU A 150 2.67 -19.94 -11.55
C GLU A 150 2.57 -18.42 -11.31
N ALA A 151 2.88 -17.59 -12.31
CA ALA A 151 2.62 -16.15 -12.23
C ALA A 151 1.12 -15.84 -12.17
N ILE A 152 0.32 -16.52 -13.00
CA ILE A 152 -1.15 -16.35 -13.06
C ILE A 152 -1.80 -16.59 -11.70
N GLU A 153 -1.32 -17.54 -10.90
CA GLU A 153 -1.83 -17.77 -9.53
C GLU A 153 -1.73 -16.55 -8.62
N LEU A 154 -0.76 -15.66 -8.86
CA LEU A 154 -0.60 -14.42 -8.09
C LEU A 154 -1.71 -13.39 -8.37
N LEU A 155 -2.48 -13.55 -9.46
CA LEU A 155 -3.56 -12.62 -9.79
C LEU A 155 -4.67 -12.59 -8.72
N GLN A 156 -4.83 -13.63 -7.90
CA GLN A 156 -5.76 -13.60 -6.78
C GLN A 156 -5.45 -12.47 -5.78
N TYR A 157 -4.17 -12.16 -5.59
CA TYR A 157 -3.72 -11.06 -4.72
C TYR A 157 -3.77 -9.72 -5.47
N VAL A 158 -3.36 -9.69 -6.73
CA VAL A 158 -3.44 -8.49 -7.56
C VAL A 158 -4.87 -7.97 -7.65
N ALA A 159 -5.87 -8.86 -7.72
CA ALA A 159 -7.29 -8.46 -7.72
C ALA A 159 -7.70 -7.67 -6.47
N ILE A 160 -7.15 -8.04 -5.29
CA ILE A 160 -7.38 -7.28 -4.07
C ILE A 160 -6.82 -5.85 -4.22
N ALA A 161 -5.58 -5.74 -4.68
CA ALA A 161 -4.92 -4.44 -4.87
C ALA A 161 -5.67 -3.57 -5.90
N VAL A 162 -6.01 -4.11 -7.07
CA VAL A 162 -6.75 -3.39 -8.14
C VAL A 162 -8.04 -2.77 -7.62
N VAL A 163 -8.82 -3.51 -6.81
CA VAL A 163 -10.07 -3.00 -6.25
C VAL A 163 -9.81 -1.96 -5.17
N CYS A 164 -8.85 -2.21 -4.30
CA CYS A 164 -8.60 -1.36 -3.15
C CYS A 164 -7.89 -0.06 -3.51
N ASP A 165 -7.06 -0.04 -4.56
CA ASP A 165 -6.39 1.15 -5.10
C ASP A 165 -7.33 2.05 -5.92
N VAL A 166 -8.57 1.58 -6.12
CA VAL A 166 -9.63 2.33 -6.82
C VAL A 166 -9.18 2.77 -8.22
N VAL A 167 -8.33 1.97 -8.87
CA VAL A 167 -7.94 2.21 -10.25
C VAL A 167 -9.08 1.87 -11.21
N ASP A 168 -9.09 2.49 -12.39
CA ASP A 168 -10.11 2.23 -13.41
C ASP A 168 -10.16 0.74 -13.79
N LEU A 169 -11.34 0.13 -13.69
CA LEU A 169 -11.56 -1.28 -14.01
C LEU A 169 -11.77 -1.47 -15.52
N VAL A 170 -10.79 -1.05 -16.30
CA VAL A 170 -10.76 -1.17 -17.77
C VAL A 170 -9.52 -1.96 -18.19
N ASP A 171 -9.49 -2.41 -19.43
CA ASP A 171 -8.37 -3.09 -20.06
C ASP A 171 -7.69 -4.13 -19.14
N GLU A 172 -6.39 -4.05 -18.90
CA GLU A 172 -5.64 -5.03 -18.13
C GLU A 172 -6.07 -5.10 -16.66
N ASN A 173 -6.43 -3.99 -16.02
CA ASN A 173 -6.95 -4.01 -14.65
C ASN A 173 -8.21 -4.87 -14.55
N ARG A 174 -9.11 -4.76 -15.55
CA ARG A 174 -10.32 -5.56 -15.59
C ARG A 174 -10.02 -7.05 -15.86
N ILE A 175 -9.05 -7.34 -16.73
CA ILE A 175 -8.62 -8.72 -17.03
C ILE A 175 -8.03 -9.36 -15.79
N MET A 176 -7.07 -8.70 -15.13
CA MET A 176 -6.44 -9.17 -13.91
C MET A 176 -7.45 -9.38 -12.78
N LEU A 177 -8.38 -8.42 -12.60
CA LEU A 177 -9.45 -8.55 -11.61
C LEU A 177 -10.36 -9.74 -11.87
N LYS A 178 -10.83 -9.93 -13.11
CA LYS A 178 -11.71 -11.06 -13.45
C LYS A 178 -11.00 -12.39 -13.18
N LYS A 179 -9.78 -12.54 -13.65
CA LYS A 179 -9.01 -13.77 -13.43
C LYS A 179 -8.68 -13.97 -11.94
N GLY A 180 -8.29 -12.92 -11.25
CA GLY A 180 -8.02 -12.99 -9.82
C GLY A 180 -9.25 -13.33 -8.98
N LEU A 181 -10.46 -12.87 -9.36
CA LEU A 181 -11.72 -13.28 -8.70
C LEU A 181 -12.05 -14.77 -8.91
N GLU A 182 -11.71 -15.34 -10.07
CA GLU A 182 -11.85 -16.78 -10.29
C GLU A 182 -10.91 -17.56 -9.34
N LEU A 183 -9.67 -17.14 -9.24
CA LEU A 183 -8.64 -17.78 -8.44
C LEU A 183 -8.92 -17.64 -6.93
N ILE A 184 -9.24 -16.44 -6.45
CA ILE A 184 -9.45 -16.18 -5.02
C ILE A 184 -10.64 -16.97 -4.44
N ASN A 185 -11.65 -17.24 -5.24
CA ASN A 185 -12.79 -18.08 -4.84
C ASN A 185 -12.40 -19.56 -4.67
N ASN A 186 -11.26 -19.96 -5.19
CA ASN A 186 -10.70 -21.32 -5.08
C ASN A 186 -9.32 -21.29 -4.39
N THR A 187 -9.02 -20.24 -3.65
CA THR A 187 -7.69 -20.04 -3.05
C THR A 187 -7.29 -21.17 -2.12
N ASN A 188 -6.02 -21.58 -2.21
CA ASN A 188 -5.38 -22.48 -1.25
C ASN A 188 -4.57 -21.70 -0.18
N ASN A 189 -4.49 -20.37 -0.28
CA ASN A 189 -3.78 -19.56 0.72
C ASN A 189 -4.50 -19.64 2.07
N ILE A 190 -3.81 -20.13 3.07
CA ILE A 190 -4.35 -20.39 4.42
C ILE A 190 -4.77 -19.07 5.07
N GLY A 191 -3.96 -18.02 4.93
CA GLY A 191 -4.24 -16.70 5.49
C GLY A 191 -5.50 -16.04 4.89
N LEU A 192 -5.69 -16.12 3.56
CA LEU A 192 -6.91 -15.62 2.93
C LEU A 192 -8.15 -16.38 3.39
N ARG A 193 -8.06 -17.70 3.49
CA ARG A 193 -9.17 -18.53 4.00
C ARG A 193 -9.52 -18.20 5.44
N ALA A 194 -8.50 -18.02 6.29
CA ALA A 194 -8.70 -17.57 7.66
C ALA A 194 -9.37 -16.19 7.72
N LEU A 195 -8.95 -15.24 6.87
CA LEU A 195 -9.56 -13.92 6.80
C LEU A 195 -11.02 -13.98 6.31
N PHE A 196 -11.35 -14.87 5.36
CA PHE A 196 -12.74 -15.07 4.93
C PHE A 196 -13.61 -15.59 6.07
N LYS A 197 -13.08 -16.53 6.88
CA LYS A 197 -13.77 -17.05 8.08
C LYS A 197 -13.99 -15.93 9.10
N ALA A 198 -12.95 -15.20 9.48
CA ALA A 198 -13.01 -14.12 10.48
C ALA A 198 -13.99 -13.01 10.08
N THR A 199 -14.06 -12.71 8.79
CA THR A 199 -14.94 -11.64 8.24
C THR A 199 -16.33 -12.12 7.85
N GLY A 200 -16.67 -13.39 8.10
CA GLY A 200 -17.98 -13.97 7.78
C GLY A 200 -18.24 -14.17 6.27
N LEU A 201 -17.18 -14.30 5.48
CA LEU A 201 -17.22 -14.59 4.05
C LEU A 201 -17.00 -16.08 3.72
N GLU A 202 -16.77 -16.93 4.69
CA GLU A 202 -16.59 -18.37 4.51
C GLU A 202 -17.79 -18.97 3.77
N GLY A 203 -17.53 -19.74 2.72
CA GLY A 203 -18.57 -20.37 1.89
C GLY A 203 -19.38 -19.41 1.01
N LYS A 204 -19.07 -18.12 1.00
CA LYS A 204 -19.68 -17.12 0.13
C LYS A 204 -18.80 -16.84 -1.07
N THR A 205 -19.43 -16.47 -2.19
CA THR A 205 -18.68 -15.99 -3.37
C THR A 205 -18.03 -14.65 -3.09
N ILE A 206 -16.71 -14.61 -3.21
CA ILE A 206 -15.93 -13.38 -3.13
C ILE A 206 -16.10 -12.58 -4.43
N ASN A 207 -16.50 -11.34 -4.31
CA ASN A 207 -16.74 -10.42 -5.40
C ASN A 207 -16.05 -9.08 -5.16
N VAL A 208 -16.19 -8.11 -6.06
CA VAL A 208 -15.57 -6.76 -5.95
C VAL A 208 -15.97 -6.08 -4.65
N TYR A 209 -17.23 -6.18 -4.22
CA TYR A 209 -17.68 -5.61 -2.95
C TYR A 209 -16.96 -6.25 -1.76
N SER A 210 -16.84 -7.58 -1.75
CA SER A 210 -16.10 -8.30 -0.69
C SER A 210 -14.64 -7.82 -0.60
N LEU A 211 -13.98 -7.61 -1.76
CA LEU A 211 -12.60 -7.11 -1.81
C LEU A 211 -12.52 -5.67 -1.28
N GLY A 212 -13.34 -4.76 -1.79
CA GLY A 212 -13.23 -3.34 -1.49
C GLY A 212 -13.76 -2.92 -0.12
N PHE A 213 -14.78 -3.63 0.41
CA PHE A 213 -15.47 -3.20 1.62
C PHE A 213 -15.30 -4.12 2.83
N VAL A 214 -14.74 -5.32 2.65
CA VAL A 214 -14.54 -6.28 3.75
C VAL A 214 -13.07 -6.67 3.87
N ILE A 215 -12.51 -7.31 2.85
CA ILE A 215 -11.13 -7.85 2.87
C ILE A 215 -10.11 -6.71 2.91
N GLY A 216 -10.20 -5.77 1.98
CA GLY A 216 -9.30 -4.63 1.90
C GLY A 216 -9.25 -3.78 3.18
N PRO A 217 -10.40 -3.32 3.70
CA PRO A 217 -10.44 -2.62 4.98
C PRO A 217 -9.84 -3.39 6.15
N SER A 218 -10.01 -4.73 6.21
CA SER A 218 -9.42 -5.56 7.27
C SER A 218 -7.88 -5.61 7.17
N ILE A 219 -7.35 -5.77 5.97
CA ILE A 219 -5.89 -5.72 5.73
C ILE A 219 -5.34 -4.32 6.05
N ASN A 220 -6.02 -3.24 5.61
CA ASN A 220 -5.59 -1.86 5.83
C ASN A 220 -5.64 -1.43 7.30
N ALA A 221 -6.50 -2.04 8.12
CA ALA A 221 -6.67 -1.63 9.51
C ALA A 221 -5.39 -1.79 10.32
N SER A 222 -4.61 -2.85 10.08
CA SER A 222 -3.33 -3.07 10.75
C SER A 222 -2.33 -1.92 10.49
N GLY A 223 -2.21 -1.46 9.25
CA GLY A 223 -1.33 -0.35 8.89
C GLY A 223 -1.81 1.02 9.37
N ARG A 224 -3.06 1.14 9.83
CA ARG A 224 -3.62 2.37 10.37
C ARG A 224 -3.51 2.46 11.88
N LEU A 225 -3.77 1.37 12.59
CA LEU A 225 -3.87 1.35 14.06
C LEU A 225 -2.68 0.67 14.74
N GLU A 226 -1.97 -0.22 14.06
CA GLU A 226 -0.79 -0.92 14.59
C GLU A 226 0.34 -0.95 13.56
N GLN A 227 0.59 -2.12 12.95
CA GLN A 227 1.66 -2.35 11.99
C GLN A 227 1.16 -3.14 10.78
N ALA A 228 1.42 -2.63 9.58
CA ALA A 228 1.04 -3.29 8.32
C ALA A 228 1.66 -4.68 8.13
N ILE A 229 2.72 -5.00 8.87
CA ILE A 229 3.39 -6.30 8.86
C ILE A 229 2.45 -7.48 9.21
N TRP A 230 1.40 -7.25 10.03
CA TRP A 230 0.47 -8.31 10.41
C TRP A 230 -0.32 -8.86 9.22
N ALA A 231 -0.70 -7.99 8.29
CA ALA A 231 -1.39 -8.41 7.07
C ALA A 231 -0.47 -9.23 6.15
N LEU A 232 0.79 -8.84 6.03
CA LEU A 232 1.77 -9.59 5.25
C LEU A 232 2.04 -10.96 5.90
N LYS A 233 2.23 -11.00 7.24
CA LYS A 233 2.40 -12.25 7.98
C LYS A 233 1.22 -13.19 7.79
N LEU A 234 -0.02 -12.67 7.80
CA LEU A 234 -1.20 -13.49 7.54
C LEU A 234 -1.15 -14.15 6.16
N LEU A 235 -0.78 -13.40 5.11
CA LEU A 235 -0.70 -13.94 3.75
C LEU A 235 0.40 -15.01 3.59
N MET A 236 1.48 -14.90 4.36
CA MET A 236 2.63 -15.81 4.35
C MET A 236 2.49 -16.99 5.32
N GLU A 237 1.45 -17.00 6.16
CA GLU A 237 1.32 -18.00 7.23
C GLU A 237 0.85 -19.36 6.66
N GLU A 238 1.59 -20.40 7.01
CA GLU A 238 1.29 -21.79 6.61
C GLU A 238 0.61 -22.60 7.73
N ASN A 239 0.73 -22.14 8.97
CA ASN A 239 0.04 -22.77 10.10
C ASN A 239 -1.38 -22.22 10.21
N LYS A 240 -2.36 -23.13 10.21
CA LYS A 240 -3.78 -22.76 10.20
C LYS A 240 -4.23 -22.04 11.47
N GLU A 241 -3.77 -22.50 12.62
CA GLU A 241 -4.14 -21.93 13.93
C GLU A 241 -3.60 -20.51 14.06
N LEU A 242 -2.34 -20.29 13.70
CA LEU A 242 -1.72 -18.95 13.69
C LEU A 242 -2.37 -18.03 12.66
N ALA A 243 -2.74 -18.53 11.49
CA ALA A 243 -3.45 -17.76 10.50
C ALA A 243 -4.84 -17.33 10.99
N GLU A 244 -5.57 -18.19 11.70
CA GLU A 244 -6.84 -17.84 12.30
C GLU A 244 -6.68 -16.74 13.37
N GLU A 245 -5.67 -16.85 14.25
CA GLU A 245 -5.35 -15.80 15.25
C GLU A 245 -5.02 -14.45 14.59
N LEU A 246 -4.19 -14.45 13.54
CA LEU A 246 -3.84 -13.24 12.81
C LEU A 246 -5.05 -12.63 12.09
N ALA A 247 -5.90 -13.46 11.50
CA ALA A 247 -7.11 -13.02 10.81
C ALA A 247 -8.12 -12.39 11.77
N ASP A 248 -8.33 -13.00 12.94
CA ASP A 248 -9.20 -12.47 13.99
C ASP A 248 -8.67 -11.12 14.49
N LYS A 249 -7.36 -11.01 14.72
CA LYS A 249 -6.72 -9.74 15.09
C LYS A 249 -6.97 -8.64 14.04
N LEU A 250 -6.76 -8.93 12.74
CA LEU A 250 -7.01 -7.96 11.68
C LEU A 250 -8.48 -7.55 11.59
N HIS A 251 -9.38 -8.48 11.80
CA HIS A 251 -10.81 -8.20 11.81
C HIS A 251 -11.21 -7.32 13.00
N GLU A 252 -10.66 -7.56 14.17
CA GLU A 252 -10.88 -6.75 15.38
C GLU A 252 -10.35 -5.32 15.18
N LEU A 253 -9.11 -5.16 14.71
CA LEU A 253 -8.57 -3.85 14.36
C LEU A 253 -9.44 -3.08 13.35
N ASN A 254 -10.06 -3.78 12.40
CA ASN A 254 -10.97 -3.13 11.47
C ASN A 254 -12.28 -2.69 12.14
N LYS A 255 -12.80 -3.44 13.11
CA LYS A 255 -13.96 -3.03 13.93
C LYS A 255 -13.62 -1.78 14.74
N ASP A 256 -12.49 -1.79 15.44
CA ASP A 256 -12.01 -0.65 16.22
C ASP A 256 -11.88 0.61 15.35
N ARG A 257 -11.27 0.47 14.18
CA ARG A 257 -11.19 1.56 13.21
C ARG A 257 -12.56 2.09 12.79
N GLN A 258 -13.55 1.20 12.57
CA GLN A 258 -14.91 1.60 12.19
C GLN A 258 -15.60 2.34 13.34
N GLU A 259 -15.43 1.88 14.58
CA GLU A 259 -16.01 2.51 15.77
C GLU A 259 -15.40 3.90 16.01
N LEU A 260 -14.06 4.00 16.03
CA LEU A 260 -13.35 5.27 16.14
C LEU A 260 -13.73 6.27 15.02
N THR A 261 -13.92 5.76 13.79
CA THR A 261 -14.37 6.60 12.67
C THR A 261 -15.79 7.12 12.90
N LYS A 262 -16.69 6.27 13.41
CA LYS A 262 -18.07 6.63 13.70
C LYS A 262 -18.13 7.69 14.79
N GLU A 263 -17.46 7.45 15.91
CA GLU A 263 -17.41 8.42 17.03
C GLU A 263 -16.81 9.76 16.60
N GLY A 264 -15.70 9.73 15.86
CA GLY A 264 -15.10 10.97 15.34
C GLY A 264 -15.99 11.71 14.35
N LEU A 265 -16.76 11.00 13.53
CA LEU A 265 -17.72 11.59 12.60
C LEU A 265 -18.90 12.23 13.37
N GLU A 266 -19.45 11.58 14.39
CA GLU A 266 -20.54 12.10 15.23
C GLU A 266 -20.10 13.40 15.92
N LYS A 267 -18.91 13.43 16.53
CA LYS A 267 -18.33 14.65 17.11
C LYS A 267 -18.15 15.77 16.07
N ALA A 268 -17.65 15.44 14.89
CA ALA A 268 -17.47 16.42 13.82
C ALA A 268 -18.81 17.04 13.37
N ILE A 269 -19.85 16.22 13.23
CA ILE A 269 -21.21 16.67 12.87
C ILE A 269 -21.75 17.61 13.94
N GLU A 270 -21.62 17.27 15.23
CA GLU A 270 -22.04 18.12 16.34
C GLU A 270 -21.35 19.50 16.30
N ILE A 271 -20.04 19.53 16.04
CA ILE A 271 -19.28 20.79 15.89
C ILE A 271 -19.80 21.62 14.71
N ILE A 272 -20.03 20.99 13.55
CA ILE A 272 -20.50 21.67 12.34
C ILE A 272 -21.88 22.26 12.57
N GLU A 273 -22.80 21.49 13.12
CA GLU A 273 -24.21 21.91 13.32
C GLU A 273 -24.35 22.97 14.42
N SER A 274 -23.64 22.80 15.56
CA SER A 274 -23.70 23.77 16.67
C SER A 274 -23.10 25.14 16.33
N ASN A 275 -22.12 25.17 15.40
CA ASN A 275 -21.48 26.41 14.95
C ASN A 275 -22.06 26.96 13.62
N ASN A 276 -23.10 26.34 13.06
CA ASN A 276 -23.70 26.69 11.75
C ASN A 276 -22.68 26.75 10.61
N MET A 277 -21.66 25.87 10.62
CA MET A 277 -20.60 25.83 9.64
C MET A 277 -21.06 25.28 8.28
N ASP A 278 -22.24 24.67 8.20
CA ASP A 278 -22.88 24.20 6.97
C ASP A 278 -23.09 25.31 5.92
N LYS A 279 -23.00 26.60 6.34
CA LYS A 279 -23.07 27.80 5.48
C LYS A 279 -21.70 28.25 4.96
N ASP A 280 -20.63 27.69 5.46
CA ASP A 280 -19.28 28.03 5.05
C ASP A 280 -18.94 27.41 3.67
N LYS A 281 -17.92 27.97 3.02
CA LYS A 281 -17.44 27.42 1.73
C LYS A 281 -16.53 26.20 1.90
N VAL A 282 -15.93 26.06 3.07
CA VAL A 282 -15.00 24.98 3.44
C VAL A 282 -15.26 24.64 4.90
N LEU A 283 -15.40 23.38 5.22
CA LEU A 283 -15.54 22.89 6.58
C LEU A 283 -14.15 22.60 7.18
N VAL A 284 -13.78 23.32 8.23
CA VAL A 284 -12.53 23.09 8.97
C VAL A 284 -12.89 22.69 10.39
N VAL A 285 -12.76 21.41 10.71
CA VAL A 285 -13.16 20.83 12.00
C VAL A 285 -11.93 20.37 12.77
N TYR A 286 -11.81 20.81 14.02
CA TYR A 286 -10.77 20.36 14.93
C TYR A 286 -11.29 19.26 15.86
N LEU A 287 -10.64 18.09 15.84
CA LEU A 287 -10.96 16.92 16.66
C LEU A 287 -9.73 16.53 17.47
N GLU A 288 -9.69 16.91 18.74
CA GLU A 288 -8.49 16.76 19.59
C GLU A 288 -8.01 15.32 19.74
N ASP A 289 -8.96 14.39 19.95
CA ASP A 289 -8.68 12.99 20.33
C ASP A 289 -8.78 11.99 19.16
N VAL A 290 -8.84 12.48 17.93
CA VAL A 290 -8.95 11.59 16.77
C VAL A 290 -7.59 11.14 16.31
N HIS A 291 -7.42 9.82 16.13
CA HIS A 291 -6.19 9.25 15.62
C HIS A 291 -5.91 9.75 14.17
N GLU A 292 -4.67 10.16 13.88
CA GLU A 292 -4.29 10.77 12.59
C GLU A 292 -4.67 9.91 11.37
N SER A 293 -4.56 8.59 11.49
CA SER A 293 -4.81 7.66 10.39
C SER A 293 -6.28 7.57 9.96
N ILE A 294 -7.23 8.07 10.78
CA ILE A 294 -8.66 8.08 10.48
C ILE A 294 -9.21 9.49 10.19
N ALA A 295 -8.45 10.54 10.49
CA ALA A 295 -8.86 11.93 10.23
C ALA A 295 -9.28 12.16 8.77
N GLY A 296 -8.52 11.62 7.81
CA GLY A 296 -8.85 11.69 6.38
C GLY A 296 -10.14 10.93 6.02
N ILE A 297 -10.46 9.83 6.71
CA ILE A 297 -11.71 9.09 6.49
C ILE A 297 -12.89 9.93 6.96
N ILE A 298 -12.77 10.56 8.13
CA ILE A 298 -13.79 11.45 8.68
C ILE A 298 -14.01 12.66 7.76
N ALA A 299 -12.92 13.29 7.29
CA ALA A 299 -13.01 14.40 6.32
C ALA A 299 -13.74 13.99 5.04
N GLY A 300 -13.47 12.79 4.51
CA GLY A 300 -14.19 12.24 3.37
C GLY A 300 -15.70 12.08 3.64
N ARG A 301 -16.07 11.56 4.80
CA ARG A 301 -17.48 11.39 5.19
C ARG A 301 -18.21 12.73 5.39
N ILE A 302 -17.53 13.71 5.98
CA ILE A 302 -18.07 15.08 6.10
C ILE A 302 -18.31 15.69 4.73
N ARG A 303 -17.30 15.58 3.82
CA ARG A 303 -17.41 16.06 2.45
C ARG A 303 -18.62 15.44 1.72
N GLU A 304 -18.81 14.12 1.85
CA GLU A 304 -19.94 13.42 1.23
C GLU A 304 -21.29 13.89 1.81
N ARG A 305 -21.37 14.10 3.13
CA ARG A 305 -22.63 14.50 3.81
C ARG A 305 -23.06 15.93 3.47
N TYR A 306 -22.11 16.87 3.47
CA TYR A 306 -22.41 18.30 3.30
C TYR A 306 -22.17 18.80 1.89
N ASN A 307 -21.55 17.97 1.01
CA ASN A 307 -21.16 18.34 -0.35
C ASN A 307 -20.26 19.60 -0.38
N LEU A 308 -19.38 19.74 0.60
CA LEU A 308 -18.45 20.86 0.78
C LEU A 308 -17.04 20.31 0.97
N PRO A 309 -15.99 21.05 0.54
CA PRO A 309 -14.61 20.70 0.91
C PRO A 309 -14.48 20.63 2.43
N ALA A 310 -13.82 19.60 2.93
CA ALA A 310 -13.69 19.35 4.37
C ALA A 310 -12.23 19.07 4.77
N ILE A 311 -11.79 19.71 5.84
CA ILE A 311 -10.50 19.54 6.48
C ILE A 311 -10.73 19.14 7.93
N VAL A 312 -10.15 18.03 8.36
CA VAL A 312 -10.14 17.61 9.75
C VAL A 312 -8.74 17.81 10.31
N LEU A 313 -8.65 18.65 11.31
CA LEU A 313 -7.43 18.90 12.07
C LEU A 313 -7.46 18.08 13.35
N GLN A 314 -6.31 17.62 13.80
CA GLN A 314 -6.13 16.88 15.04
C GLN A 314 -4.95 17.45 15.83
N ARG A 315 -4.85 17.09 17.10
CA ARG A 315 -3.68 17.43 17.91
C ARG A 315 -2.50 16.56 17.49
N HIS A 316 -1.46 17.19 16.96
CA HIS A 316 -0.20 16.48 16.75
C HIS A 316 0.54 16.44 18.10
N MET A 317 0.77 15.26 18.65
CA MET A 317 1.68 15.09 19.78
C MET A 317 3.12 15.28 19.25
N MET A 318 3.59 16.52 19.22
CA MET A 318 5.02 16.77 19.17
C MET A 318 5.60 16.20 20.48
N GLU A 319 6.28 15.08 20.42
CA GLU A 319 7.30 14.76 21.39
C GLU A 319 8.33 15.89 21.29
N LEU A 320 8.31 16.78 22.27
CA LEU A 320 9.43 17.68 22.54
C LEU A 320 10.64 16.77 22.81
N ARG A 321 11.41 16.49 21.77
CA ARG A 321 12.77 16.02 21.96
C ARG A 321 13.49 17.17 22.62
N ASP A 322 13.68 17.02 23.92
CA ASP A 322 14.57 17.83 24.74
C ASP A 322 15.98 17.72 24.11
N GLN A 323 16.27 18.62 23.19
CA GLN A 323 17.64 18.86 22.78
C GLN A 323 18.24 19.70 23.89
N GLY A 324 18.68 19.01 24.94
CA GLY A 324 19.63 19.55 25.88
C GLY A 324 20.86 19.98 25.09
N VAL A 325 20.96 21.29 24.88
CA VAL A 325 22.20 21.92 24.46
C VAL A 325 22.98 22.20 25.75
N PRO A 326 24.25 21.79 25.87
CA PRO A 326 25.12 22.12 27.00
C PRO A 326 25.43 23.60 27.04
#